data_88811e6b59273eb54ad1fab0f33efc75
#
_entry.id   88811e6b59273eb54ad1fab0f33efc75
#
_cell.length_a   1.000
_cell.length_b   1.000
_cell.length_c   1.000
_cell.angle_alpha   90.00
_cell.angle_beta   90.00
_cell.angle_gamma   90.00
#
_symmetry.space_group_name_H-M   'P 1'
#
loop_
_entity.id
_entity.type
_entity.pdbx_description
1 polymer ?
#
loop_
_entity_poly.entity_id
_entity_poly.type
_entity_poly.pdbx_seq_one_letter_code
_entity_poly.pdbx_strand_id
1 'polypeptide(L)'
;MEKILSYKNVSFKRDGREILKNINWEIKEGENWALIGLNGSGKSTLLSMIPAYTFATKGEVSVFDKKFGTCVWAEIKEKVGFVSSTLNNFSDRLNNQSLIDIVLSGKYNSIGIYQEITQKDREKANNIIKDFKLSHLKLNKYATLSQGEQRKTLLARAFMN
;
A
#
# COMPACT_ATOMS: atom_id res chain seq x y z
N MET A 1 -20.75 12.63 4.74
CA MET A 1 -19.66 11.61 4.75
C MET A 1 -18.63 12.05 3.73
N GLU A 2 -17.38 12.14 4.17
CA GLU A 2 -16.27 12.57 3.35
C GLU A 2 -15.95 11.47 2.30
N LYS A 3 -15.52 11.88 1.09
CA LYS A 3 -15.13 10.93 0.05
C LYS A 3 -13.68 10.51 0.28
N ILE A 4 -13.50 9.22 0.53
CA ILE A 4 -12.16 8.65 0.72
C ILE A 4 -11.50 8.35 -0.64
N LEU A 5 -12.27 7.83 -1.60
CA LEU A 5 -11.80 7.46 -2.92
C LEU A 5 -12.82 7.84 -3.99
N SER A 6 -12.35 8.36 -5.10
CA SER A 6 -13.19 8.60 -6.28
C SER A 6 -12.41 8.30 -7.56
N TYR A 7 -12.97 7.41 -8.38
CA TYR A 7 -12.59 7.18 -9.77
C TYR A 7 -13.67 7.74 -10.68
N LYS A 8 -13.28 8.59 -11.64
CA LYS A 8 -14.19 9.15 -12.64
C LYS A 8 -13.68 8.84 -14.04
N ASN A 9 -14.43 8.02 -14.78
CA ASN A 9 -14.13 7.59 -16.15
C ASN A 9 -12.71 7.04 -16.30
N VAL A 10 -12.21 6.31 -15.29
CA VAL A 10 -10.85 5.82 -15.26
C VAL A 10 -10.66 4.66 -16.22
N SER A 11 -9.70 4.81 -17.13
CA SER A 11 -9.24 3.74 -18.03
C SER A 11 -7.74 3.56 -17.89
N PHE A 12 -7.28 2.31 -18.07
CA PHE A 12 -5.86 1.98 -18.03
C PHE A 12 -5.49 1.02 -19.15
N LYS A 13 -4.43 1.37 -19.87
CA LYS A 13 -3.83 0.56 -20.93
C LYS A 13 -2.39 0.22 -20.58
N ARG A 14 -1.99 -1.01 -20.88
CA ARG A 14 -0.59 -1.48 -20.79
C ARG A 14 -0.28 -2.31 -22.02
N ASP A 15 0.82 -1.98 -22.70
CA ASP A 15 1.29 -2.67 -23.91
C ASP A 15 0.18 -2.80 -24.99
N GLY A 16 -0.55 -1.71 -25.22
CA GLY A 16 -1.65 -1.65 -26.18
C GLY A 16 -2.96 -2.32 -25.73
N ARG A 17 -2.95 -3.10 -24.64
CA ARG A 17 -4.13 -3.79 -24.12
C ARG A 17 -4.87 -2.91 -23.10
N GLU A 18 -6.18 -2.79 -23.26
CA GLU A 18 -7.04 -2.12 -22.29
C GLU A 18 -7.35 -3.08 -21.12
N ILE A 19 -6.89 -2.70 -19.91
CA ILE A 19 -7.06 -3.49 -18.67
C ILE A 19 -8.24 -2.98 -17.87
N LEU A 20 -8.42 -1.65 -17.80
CA LEU A 20 -9.57 -1.01 -17.17
C LEU A 20 -10.22 -0.08 -18.19
N LYS A 21 -11.56 -0.09 -18.23
CA LYS A 21 -12.34 0.70 -19.17
C LYS A 21 -13.44 1.46 -18.45
N ASN A 22 -13.37 2.78 -18.49
CA ASN A 22 -14.40 3.71 -18.01
C ASN A 22 -14.93 3.37 -16.61
N ILE A 23 -14.01 3.12 -15.66
CA ILE A 23 -14.37 2.78 -14.27
C ILE A 23 -14.84 4.04 -13.55
N ASN A 24 -16.02 3.94 -12.95
CA ASN A 24 -16.58 4.92 -12.04
C ASN A 24 -16.83 4.22 -10.71
N TRP A 25 -16.16 4.68 -9.65
CA TRP A 25 -16.23 4.06 -8.33
C TRP A 25 -15.95 5.10 -7.25
N GLU A 26 -16.73 5.05 -6.19
CA GLU A 26 -16.61 5.97 -5.05
C GLU A 26 -16.67 5.18 -3.75
N ILE A 27 -15.81 5.54 -2.80
CA ILE A 27 -15.83 5.02 -1.42
C ILE A 27 -15.94 6.21 -0.48
N LYS A 28 -16.84 6.11 0.49
CA LYS A 28 -17.04 7.09 1.55
C LYS A 28 -16.45 6.61 2.86
N GLU A 29 -16.21 7.54 3.76
CA GLU A 29 -15.74 7.23 5.11
C GLU A 29 -16.67 6.23 5.81
N GLY A 30 -16.06 5.23 6.49
CA GLY A 30 -16.75 4.15 7.20
C GLY A 30 -17.23 3.00 6.32
N GLU A 31 -17.10 3.07 4.98
CA GLU A 31 -17.47 1.96 4.11
C GLU A 31 -16.37 0.90 4.06
N ASN A 32 -16.80 -0.38 4.04
CA ASN A 32 -15.94 -1.53 3.78
C ASN A 32 -16.33 -2.16 2.44
N TRP A 33 -15.36 -2.34 1.56
CA TRP A 33 -15.58 -2.84 0.21
C TRP A 33 -14.83 -4.13 -0.06
N ALA A 34 -15.48 -5.06 -0.75
CA ALA A 34 -14.86 -6.26 -1.31
C ALA A 34 -14.91 -6.20 -2.84
N LEU A 35 -13.75 -6.21 -3.49
CA LEU A 35 -13.62 -6.22 -4.94
C LEU A 35 -13.45 -7.66 -5.44
N ILE A 36 -14.49 -8.21 -6.05
CA ILE A 36 -14.57 -9.60 -6.52
C ILE A 36 -14.49 -9.65 -8.05
N GLY A 37 -13.84 -10.67 -8.59
CA GLY A 37 -13.73 -10.89 -10.03
C GLY A 37 -12.64 -11.90 -10.38
N LEU A 38 -12.61 -12.34 -11.64
CA LEU A 38 -11.65 -13.32 -12.16
C LEU A 38 -10.20 -12.84 -12.04
N ASN A 39 -9.26 -13.78 -12.04
CA ASN A 39 -7.84 -13.45 -12.15
C ASN A 39 -7.59 -12.73 -13.48
N GLY A 40 -6.76 -11.68 -13.45
CA GLY A 40 -6.50 -10.84 -14.62
C GLY A 40 -7.56 -9.78 -14.95
N SER A 41 -8.66 -9.67 -14.18
CA SER A 41 -9.71 -8.66 -14.42
C SER A 41 -9.34 -7.23 -14.04
N GLY A 42 -8.08 -6.96 -13.63
CA GLY A 42 -7.61 -5.61 -13.32
C GLY A 42 -7.78 -5.16 -11.86
N LYS A 43 -8.26 -6.01 -10.94
CA LYS A 43 -8.46 -5.65 -9.52
C LYS A 43 -7.21 -5.04 -8.87
N SER A 44 -6.08 -5.73 -8.98
CA SER A 44 -4.82 -5.26 -8.40
C SER A 44 -4.33 -3.97 -9.08
N THR A 45 -4.56 -3.83 -10.38
CA THR A 45 -4.25 -2.60 -11.12
C THR A 45 -5.09 -1.44 -10.62
N LEU A 46 -6.40 -1.65 -10.43
CA LEU A 46 -7.31 -0.65 -9.90
C LEU A 46 -6.86 -0.18 -8.51
N LEU A 47 -6.61 -1.12 -7.60
CA LEU A 47 -6.19 -0.82 -6.23
C LEU A 47 -4.78 -0.17 -6.17
N SER A 48 -3.87 -0.51 -7.09
CA SER A 48 -2.51 0.06 -7.13
C SER A 48 -2.47 1.54 -7.54
N MET A 49 -3.56 2.08 -8.06
CA MET A 49 -3.67 3.52 -8.35
C MET A 49 -3.86 4.35 -7.07
N ILE A 50 -4.41 3.78 -6.00
CA ILE A 50 -4.64 4.50 -4.74
C ILE A 50 -3.31 5.02 -4.16
N PRO A 51 -2.28 4.18 -3.94
CA PRO A 51 -0.97 4.64 -3.51
C PRO A 51 -0.09 5.16 -4.66
N ALA A 52 -0.65 5.36 -5.88
CA ALA A 52 0.07 5.81 -7.07
C ALA A 52 1.27 4.91 -7.47
N TYR A 53 1.14 3.59 -7.34
CA TYR A 53 2.06 2.64 -7.98
C TYR A 53 1.75 2.44 -9.47
N THR A 54 0.53 2.80 -9.88
CA THR A 54 0.06 2.77 -11.27
C THR A 54 -0.79 4.02 -11.50
N PHE A 55 -0.73 4.57 -12.74
CA PHE A 55 -1.45 5.79 -13.10
C PHE A 55 -2.50 5.48 -14.15
N ALA A 56 -3.66 6.13 -14.05
CA ALA A 56 -4.69 6.04 -15.06
C ALA A 56 -4.19 6.59 -16.41
N THR A 57 -4.51 5.91 -17.51
CA THR A 57 -4.27 6.43 -18.87
C THR A 57 -5.26 7.53 -19.22
N LYS A 58 -6.50 7.43 -18.70
CA LYS A 58 -7.58 8.42 -18.87
C LYS A 58 -8.42 8.45 -17.59
N GLY A 59 -9.14 9.57 -17.41
CA GLY A 59 -10.01 9.77 -16.26
C GLY A 59 -9.30 10.38 -15.06
N GLU A 60 -9.98 10.42 -13.93
CA GLU A 60 -9.52 11.08 -12.73
C GLU A 60 -9.55 10.13 -11.54
N VAL A 61 -8.47 10.16 -10.75
CA VAL A 61 -8.35 9.47 -9.47
C VAL A 61 -8.17 10.51 -8.38
N SER A 62 -9.00 10.46 -7.36
CA SER A 62 -8.89 11.30 -6.17
C SER A 62 -8.93 10.43 -4.91
N VAL A 63 -8.08 10.75 -3.93
CA VAL A 63 -8.02 10.11 -2.62
C VAL A 63 -8.03 11.22 -1.57
N PHE A 64 -8.90 11.14 -0.56
CA PHE A 64 -9.14 12.18 0.45
C PHE A 64 -9.39 13.56 -0.21
N ASP A 65 -10.27 13.59 -1.22
CA ASP A 65 -10.60 14.77 -2.05
C ASP A 65 -9.40 15.44 -2.75
N LYS A 66 -8.21 14.81 -2.71
CA LYS A 66 -7.02 15.27 -3.44
C LYS A 66 -6.92 14.53 -4.77
N LYS A 67 -6.94 15.29 -5.87
CA LYS A 67 -6.83 14.75 -7.23
C LYS A 67 -5.37 14.45 -7.55
N PHE A 68 -5.13 13.30 -8.17
CA PHE A 68 -3.79 12.95 -8.65
C PHE A 68 -3.27 13.98 -9.66
N GLY A 69 -2.00 14.38 -9.49
CA GLY A 69 -1.35 15.39 -10.35
C GLY A 69 -1.58 16.85 -9.92
N THR A 70 -2.41 17.12 -8.91
CA THR A 70 -2.66 18.49 -8.42
C THR A 70 -2.12 18.75 -7.01
N CYS A 71 -1.52 17.75 -6.36
CA CYS A 71 -0.98 17.84 -5.00
C CYS A 71 0.26 16.96 -4.82
N VAL A 72 0.96 17.14 -3.71
CA VAL A 72 2.09 16.30 -3.30
C VAL A 72 1.57 14.94 -2.85
N TRP A 73 1.61 13.95 -3.74
CA TRP A 73 1.02 12.63 -3.48
C TRP A 73 1.73 11.83 -2.37
N ALA A 74 2.95 12.20 -2.01
CA ALA A 74 3.66 11.61 -0.87
C ALA A 74 2.85 11.73 0.43
N GLU A 75 2.20 12.88 0.67
CA GLU A 75 1.35 13.12 1.84
C GLU A 75 0.09 12.23 1.85
N ILE A 76 -0.43 11.88 0.67
CA ILE A 76 -1.55 10.95 0.54
C ILE A 76 -1.09 9.52 0.83
N LYS A 77 0.09 9.13 0.31
CA LYS A 77 0.66 7.80 0.55
C LYS A 77 0.85 7.50 2.04
N GLU A 78 1.23 8.50 2.82
CA GLU A 78 1.41 8.36 4.27
C GLU A 78 0.12 8.04 5.03
N LYS A 79 -1.04 8.27 4.42
CA LYS A 79 -2.37 8.00 4.99
C LYS A 79 -2.99 6.70 4.47
N VAL A 80 -2.32 5.99 3.58
CA VAL A 80 -2.85 4.79 2.92
C VAL A 80 -2.02 3.57 3.26
N GLY A 81 -2.52 2.70 4.11
CA GLY A 81 -1.96 1.36 4.30
C GLY A 81 -2.23 0.47 3.08
N PHE A 82 -1.17 0.01 2.42
CA PHE A 82 -1.31 -0.82 1.22
C PHE A 82 -0.57 -2.14 1.37
N VAL A 83 -1.30 -3.24 1.15
CA VAL A 83 -0.75 -4.61 1.12
C VAL A 83 -1.15 -5.27 -0.18
N SER A 84 -0.18 -5.73 -0.93
CA SER A 84 -0.40 -6.42 -2.20
C SER A 84 0.74 -7.38 -2.51
N SER A 85 0.44 -8.44 -3.24
CA SER A 85 1.47 -9.33 -3.81
C SER A 85 2.41 -8.61 -4.79
N THR A 86 2.04 -7.42 -5.30
CA THR A 86 2.95 -6.60 -6.11
C THR A 86 4.15 -6.09 -5.33
N LEU A 87 4.10 -6.07 -3.99
CA LEU A 87 5.26 -5.79 -3.15
C LEU A 87 6.35 -6.87 -3.29
N ASN A 88 5.99 -8.07 -3.73
CA ASN A 88 6.96 -9.13 -4.03
C ASN A 88 7.90 -8.76 -5.20
N ASN A 89 7.52 -7.82 -6.06
CA ASN A 89 8.43 -7.27 -7.10
C ASN A 89 9.63 -6.52 -6.50
N PHE A 90 9.57 -6.21 -5.21
CA PHE A 90 10.65 -5.59 -4.44
C PHE A 90 11.33 -6.58 -3.48
N SER A 91 11.14 -7.90 -3.70
CA SER A 91 11.66 -8.96 -2.82
C SER A 91 13.15 -8.81 -2.54
N ASP A 92 13.97 -8.49 -3.54
CA ASP A 92 15.42 -8.33 -3.37
C ASP A 92 15.78 -7.24 -2.36
N ARG A 93 15.00 -6.15 -2.34
CA ARG A 93 15.19 -5.07 -1.37
C ARG A 93 14.64 -5.42 0.01
N LEU A 94 13.49 -6.09 0.06
CA LEU A 94 12.87 -6.53 1.32
C LEU A 94 13.70 -7.62 1.99
N ASN A 95 14.22 -8.57 1.23
CA ASN A 95 14.94 -9.74 1.73
C ASN A 95 16.12 -9.39 2.65
N ASN A 96 16.78 -8.27 2.39
CA ASN A 96 17.95 -7.83 3.15
C ASN A 96 17.62 -6.93 4.36
N GLN A 97 16.35 -6.51 4.51
CA GLN A 97 15.92 -5.66 5.61
C GLN A 97 15.47 -6.48 6.81
N SER A 98 15.63 -5.92 8.01
CA SER A 98 15.04 -6.51 9.22
C SER A 98 13.52 -6.31 9.22
N LEU A 99 12.81 -7.20 9.95
CA LEU A 99 11.36 -7.09 10.11
C LEU A 99 10.95 -5.70 10.61
N ILE A 100 11.65 -5.16 11.61
CA ILE A 100 11.31 -3.82 12.13
C ILE A 100 11.54 -2.72 11.11
N ASP A 101 12.58 -2.79 10.28
CA ASP A 101 12.84 -1.77 9.27
C ASP A 101 11.75 -1.79 8.19
N ILE A 102 11.26 -2.97 7.83
CA ILE A 102 10.12 -3.10 6.92
C ILE A 102 8.86 -2.49 7.53
N VAL A 103 8.56 -2.75 8.79
CA VAL A 103 7.40 -2.16 9.47
C VAL A 103 7.54 -0.64 9.52
N LEU A 104 8.69 -0.11 9.95
CA LEU A 104 8.97 1.33 10.01
C LEU A 104 8.84 2.02 8.66
N SER A 105 9.28 1.36 7.56
CA SER A 105 9.15 1.90 6.20
C SER A 105 7.69 2.12 5.78
N GLY A 106 6.76 1.50 6.47
CA GLY A 106 5.32 1.70 6.29
C GLY A 106 4.90 3.15 6.48
N LYS A 107 5.46 3.86 7.47
CA LYS A 107 5.16 5.27 7.76
C LYS A 107 5.15 6.16 6.50
N TYR A 108 6.07 5.92 5.58
CA TYR A 108 6.18 6.69 4.33
C TYR A 108 5.72 5.91 3.10
N ASN A 109 5.13 4.73 3.32
CA ASN A 109 4.77 3.78 2.28
C ASN A 109 5.90 3.54 1.24
N SER A 110 7.15 3.51 1.73
CA SER A 110 8.37 3.30 0.94
C SER A 110 8.90 1.87 1.08
N ILE A 111 9.81 1.47 0.21
CA ILE A 111 10.59 0.23 0.35
C ILE A 111 11.97 0.62 0.88
N GLY A 112 12.13 0.52 2.20
CA GLY A 112 13.30 0.99 2.94
C GLY A 112 13.06 2.34 3.64
N ILE A 113 13.96 2.67 4.58
CA ILE A 113 13.90 3.88 5.39
C ILE A 113 14.82 4.91 4.76
N TYR A 114 14.25 5.99 4.24
CA TYR A 114 14.96 7.09 3.58
C TYR A 114 14.77 8.44 4.30
N GLN A 115 13.95 8.46 5.34
CA GLN A 115 13.58 9.65 6.10
C GLN A 115 13.79 9.38 7.59
N GLU A 116 13.78 10.44 8.38
CA GLU A 116 13.99 10.34 9.81
C GLU A 116 12.87 9.55 10.52
N ILE A 117 13.30 8.60 11.35
CA ILE A 117 12.42 7.78 12.19
C ILE A 117 12.56 8.29 13.63
N THR A 118 11.47 8.83 14.14
CA THR A 118 11.41 9.34 15.51
C THR A 118 11.31 8.20 16.53
N GLN A 119 11.55 8.51 17.81
CA GLN A 119 11.36 7.57 18.91
C GLN A 119 9.88 7.10 18.97
N LYS A 120 8.94 8.02 18.75
CA LYS A 120 7.49 7.69 18.70
C LYS A 120 7.15 6.69 17.60
N ASP A 121 7.78 6.80 16.43
CA ASP A 121 7.59 5.85 15.33
C ASP A 121 8.09 4.45 15.73
N ARG A 122 9.24 4.38 16.41
CA ARG A 122 9.80 3.11 16.90
C ARG A 122 8.90 2.46 17.94
N GLU A 123 8.32 3.24 18.84
CA GLU A 123 7.36 2.76 19.83
C GLU A 123 6.09 2.24 19.16
N LYS A 124 5.51 2.99 18.20
CA LYS A 124 4.37 2.55 17.39
C LYS A 124 4.68 1.23 16.68
N ALA A 125 5.82 1.14 15.99
CA ALA A 125 6.24 -0.07 15.29
C ALA A 125 6.37 -1.28 16.25
N ASN A 126 6.98 -1.09 17.43
CA ASN A 126 7.11 -2.15 18.42
C ASN A 126 5.76 -2.66 18.91
N ASN A 127 4.79 -1.78 19.14
CA ASN A 127 3.44 -2.14 19.56
C ASN A 127 2.74 -2.95 18.45
N ILE A 128 2.81 -2.49 17.21
CA ILE A 128 2.25 -3.22 16.06
C ILE A 128 2.90 -4.61 15.91
N ILE A 129 4.24 -4.70 16.00
CA ILE A 129 4.96 -5.98 15.93
C ILE A 129 4.52 -6.93 17.03
N LYS A 130 4.27 -6.41 18.24
CA LYS A 130 3.74 -7.19 19.38
C LYS A 130 2.33 -7.70 19.10
N ASP A 131 1.44 -6.86 18.57
CA ASP A 131 0.06 -7.22 18.25
C ASP A 131 -0.02 -8.33 17.20
N PHE A 132 0.90 -8.30 16.23
CA PHE A 132 1.05 -9.35 15.21
C PHE A 132 1.81 -10.60 15.72
N LYS A 133 2.24 -10.63 16.99
CA LYS A 133 3.00 -11.73 17.62
C LYS A 133 4.33 -12.02 16.93
N LEU A 134 5.02 -10.97 16.47
CA LEU A 134 6.28 -11.06 15.73
C LEU A 134 7.49 -10.55 16.54
N SER A 135 7.35 -10.25 17.82
CA SER A 135 8.41 -9.61 18.63
C SER A 135 9.72 -10.40 18.66
N HIS A 136 9.66 -11.73 18.65
CA HIS A 136 10.82 -12.61 18.66
C HIS A 136 11.61 -12.63 17.34
N LEU A 137 11.00 -12.12 16.26
CA LEU A 137 11.58 -12.06 14.91
C LEU A 137 11.99 -10.63 14.50
N LYS A 138 11.87 -9.67 15.40
CA LYS A 138 12.00 -8.24 15.14
C LYS A 138 13.27 -7.87 14.36
N LEU A 139 14.41 -8.49 14.68
CA LEU A 139 15.70 -8.22 14.05
C LEU A 139 16.05 -9.22 12.94
N ASN A 140 15.21 -10.20 12.70
CA ASN A 140 15.44 -11.19 11.66
C ASN A 140 15.28 -10.55 10.27
N LYS A 141 16.11 -11.00 9.32
CA LYS A 141 15.99 -10.61 7.91
C LYS A 141 14.70 -11.19 7.33
N TYR A 142 14.02 -10.42 6.49
CA TYR A 142 12.78 -10.82 5.84
C TYR A 142 12.89 -12.14 5.08
N ALA A 143 14.04 -12.39 4.40
CA ALA A 143 14.31 -13.62 3.69
C ALA A 143 14.30 -14.87 4.60
N THR A 144 14.57 -14.73 5.89
CA THR A 144 14.62 -15.85 6.85
C THR A 144 13.27 -16.16 7.49
N LEU A 145 12.26 -15.33 7.23
CA LEU A 145 10.91 -15.50 7.76
C LEU A 145 10.14 -16.52 6.92
N SER A 146 9.29 -17.30 7.58
CA SER A 146 8.30 -18.13 6.88
C SER A 146 7.33 -17.28 6.07
N GLN A 147 6.67 -17.84 5.05
CA GLN A 147 5.69 -17.11 4.23
C GLN A 147 4.57 -16.46 5.05
N GLY A 148 4.12 -17.12 6.12
CA GLY A 148 3.11 -16.59 7.03
C GLY A 148 3.61 -15.36 7.80
N GLU A 149 4.86 -15.41 8.30
CA GLU A 149 5.51 -14.30 8.99
C GLU A 149 5.80 -13.13 8.04
N GLN A 150 6.23 -13.43 6.81
CA GLN A 150 6.40 -12.42 5.77
C GLN A 150 5.08 -11.67 5.48
N ARG A 151 3.98 -12.40 5.32
CA ARG A 151 2.65 -11.79 5.12
C ARG A 151 2.22 -10.94 6.31
N LYS A 152 2.42 -11.44 7.55
CA LYS A 152 2.15 -10.68 8.77
C LYS A 152 3.02 -9.42 8.86
N THR A 153 4.28 -9.49 8.45
CA THR A 153 5.19 -8.33 8.41
C THR A 153 4.68 -7.25 7.45
N LEU A 154 4.22 -7.64 6.26
CA LEU A 154 3.65 -6.68 5.30
C LEU A 154 2.31 -6.09 5.77
N LEU A 155 1.50 -6.88 6.49
CA LEU A 155 0.31 -6.35 7.17
C LEU A 155 0.71 -5.36 8.25
N ALA A 156 1.61 -5.73 9.16
CA ALA A 156 2.11 -4.85 10.23
C ALA A 156 2.67 -3.53 9.64
N ARG A 157 3.39 -3.60 8.52
CA ARG A 157 3.86 -2.43 7.78
C ARG A 157 2.71 -1.49 7.39
N ALA A 158 1.59 -2.02 6.92
CA ALA A 158 0.44 -1.20 6.49
C ALA A 158 -0.26 -0.49 7.67
N PHE A 159 -0.10 -0.97 8.90
CA PHE A 159 -0.64 -0.33 10.11
C PHE A 159 0.23 0.81 10.66
N MET A 160 1.37 1.10 10.03
CA MET A 160 2.20 2.25 10.41
C MET A 160 1.63 3.60 9.98
N ASN A 161 0.68 3.60 9.06
CA ASN A 161 0.00 4.79 8.54
C ASN A 161 -1.11 5.26 9.47
#